data_ae125581dbcacb4e970b68635219a482
#
_entry.id   ae125581dbcacb4e970b68635219a482
#
_cell.length_a   1.000
_cell.length_b   1.000
_cell.length_c   1.000
_cell.angle_alpha   90.00
_cell.angle_beta   90.00
_cell.angle_gamma   90.00
#
_symmetry.space_group_name_H-M   'P 1'
#
loop_
_entity.id
_entity.type
_entity.pdbx_description
1 polymer ?
#
loop_
_entity_poly.entity_id
_entity_poly.type
_entity_poly.pdbx_seq_one_letter_code
_entity_poly.pdbx_strand_id
1 'polypeptide(L)'
;MSSDPSPFFPPELERKIFETATYFHPETRSSLVLVSRRVYEWIDGIKYSAVTPGGAQWSCSVRHLLRAIQSNSKPASFFHRHVERVFSNALLINASDMQQILSTCSGVQNLITLNSDTHSKSIIPSIATFKPRRLSIYWLFILRDIDPRQPMFAFLTHFDLFKLLLGPNGPQSAFVTQLPALTHFAAHSSTIAGGEFSALAQNILPARKSLRVFVSRPLRLPVEILPFTHDVRFVYMNLQYPDFEDGWIVQTRGGTDFWARADAFVGKKRRGEIRPASRCFIEPADDIPECGSF
;
A
#
# COMPACT_ATOMS: atom_id res chain seq x y z
N MET A 1 -22.96 -28.15 -39.52
CA MET A 1 -21.87 -27.21 -39.28
C MET A 1 -22.40 -26.11 -38.36
N SER A 2 -22.16 -26.23 -37.06
CA SER A 2 -22.55 -25.23 -36.07
C SER A 2 -21.54 -24.08 -36.14
N SER A 3 -21.94 -22.95 -36.70
CA SER A 3 -21.14 -21.72 -36.60
C SER A 3 -21.14 -21.31 -35.13
N ASP A 4 -20.02 -21.46 -34.46
CA ASP A 4 -19.83 -20.85 -33.14
C ASP A 4 -20.19 -19.35 -33.25
N PRO A 5 -21.15 -18.88 -32.45
CA PRO A 5 -21.51 -17.47 -32.48
C PRO A 5 -20.25 -16.66 -32.11
N SER A 6 -19.78 -15.84 -33.04
CA SER A 6 -18.69 -14.90 -32.77
C SER A 6 -19.09 -14.04 -31.53
N PRO A 7 -18.16 -13.80 -30.61
CA PRO A 7 -18.44 -13.01 -29.41
C PRO A 7 -19.01 -11.64 -29.81
N PHE A 8 -20.06 -11.19 -29.12
CA PHE A 8 -20.74 -9.92 -29.39
C PHE A 8 -19.83 -8.72 -29.17
N PHE A 9 -18.85 -8.84 -28.28
CA PHE A 9 -17.83 -7.83 -27.99
C PHE A 9 -16.42 -8.33 -28.33
N PRO A 10 -15.48 -7.42 -28.64
CA PRO A 10 -14.06 -7.74 -28.66
C PRO A 10 -13.64 -8.35 -27.30
N PRO A 11 -12.75 -9.37 -27.29
CA PRO A 11 -12.33 -10.07 -26.07
C PRO A 11 -11.83 -9.15 -24.95
N GLU A 12 -11.20 -8.02 -25.31
CA GLU A 12 -10.69 -7.04 -24.37
C GLU A 12 -11.80 -6.30 -23.65
N LEU A 13 -12.88 -5.94 -24.37
CA LEU A 13 -14.05 -5.29 -23.79
C LEU A 13 -14.84 -6.28 -22.93
N GLU A 14 -15.03 -7.50 -23.41
CA GLU A 14 -15.69 -8.55 -22.65
C GLU A 14 -14.93 -8.80 -21.33
N ARG A 15 -13.61 -8.97 -21.40
CA ARG A 15 -12.76 -9.11 -20.21
C ARG A 15 -12.94 -7.94 -19.25
N LYS A 16 -12.91 -6.70 -19.75
CA LYS A 16 -13.06 -5.51 -18.92
C LYS A 16 -14.42 -5.45 -18.22
N ILE A 17 -15.49 -5.88 -18.91
CA ILE A 17 -16.85 -5.96 -18.33
C ILE A 17 -16.85 -6.95 -17.16
N PHE A 18 -16.34 -8.18 -17.35
CA PHE A 18 -16.32 -9.19 -16.31
C PHE A 18 -15.40 -8.83 -15.14
N GLU A 19 -14.22 -8.27 -15.40
CA GLU A 19 -13.33 -7.75 -14.36
C GLU A 19 -14.01 -6.65 -13.56
N THR A 20 -14.65 -5.68 -14.23
CA THR A 20 -15.37 -4.58 -13.59
C THR A 20 -16.54 -5.11 -12.76
N ALA A 21 -17.35 -5.99 -13.30
CA ALA A 21 -18.43 -6.63 -12.55
C ALA A 21 -17.91 -7.35 -11.30
N THR A 22 -16.79 -8.06 -11.42
CA THR A 22 -16.15 -8.75 -10.29
C THR A 22 -15.66 -7.79 -9.23
N TYR A 23 -15.18 -6.62 -9.61
CA TYR A 23 -14.72 -5.59 -8.67
C TYR A 23 -15.88 -4.90 -7.94
N PHE A 24 -16.94 -4.53 -8.63
CA PHE A 24 -18.07 -3.81 -8.03
C PHE A 24 -19.10 -4.73 -7.37
N HIS A 25 -19.20 -5.99 -7.84
CA HIS A 25 -20.17 -6.99 -7.39
C HIS A 25 -19.49 -8.33 -7.09
N PRO A 26 -18.64 -8.42 -6.07
CA PRO A 26 -17.84 -9.62 -5.77
C PRO A 26 -18.68 -10.82 -5.33
N GLU A 27 -19.88 -10.58 -4.84
CA GLU A 27 -20.89 -11.64 -4.59
C GLU A 27 -21.23 -12.41 -5.86
N THR A 28 -21.13 -11.78 -7.03
CA THR A 28 -21.40 -12.42 -8.32
C THR A 28 -20.24 -13.28 -8.83
N ARG A 29 -19.06 -13.18 -8.24
CA ARG A 29 -17.84 -13.88 -8.70
C ARG A 29 -18.05 -15.38 -8.89
N SER A 30 -18.69 -16.04 -7.92
CA SER A 30 -18.97 -17.47 -7.99
C SER A 30 -19.84 -17.87 -9.19
N SER A 31 -20.75 -17.00 -9.60
CA SER A 31 -21.59 -17.20 -10.78
C SER A 31 -20.84 -16.86 -12.07
N LEU A 32 -20.06 -15.77 -12.05
CA LEU A 32 -19.31 -15.33 -13.23
C LEU A 32 -18.24 -16.34 -13.67
N VAL A 33 -17.57 -17.01 -12.74
CA VAL A 33 -16.56 -18.04 -13.09
C VAL A 33 -17.16 -19.27 -13.80
N LEU A 34 -18.49 -19.45 -13.72
CA LEU A 34 -19.21 -20.54 -14.39
C LEU A 34 -19.66 -20.18 -15.80
N VAL A 35 -19.58 -18.94 -16.23
CA VAL A 35 -20.06 -18.47 -17.54
C VAL A 35 -19.29 -19.12 -18.68
N SER A 36 -17.95 -19.09 -18.62
CA SER A 36 -17.10 -19.76 -19.60
C SER A 36 -15.68 -19.95 -19.04
N ARG A 37 -14.90 -20.86 -19.67
CA ARG A 37 -13.51 -21.09 -19.31
C ARG A 37 -12.66 -19.81 -19.37
N ARG A 38 -12.82 -19.00 -20.41
CA ARG A 38 -12.06 -17.74 -20.54
C ARG A 38 -12.43 -16.73 -19.46
N VAL A 39 -13.71 -16.62 -19.08
CA VAL A 39 -14.15 -15.77 -17.98
C VAL A 39 -13.55 -16.24 -16.66
N TYR A 40 -13.55 -17.55 -16.41
CA TYR A 40 -12.84 -18.12 -15.27
C TYR A 40 -11.37 -17.72 -15.24
N GLU A 41 -10.65 -17.83 -16.36
CA GLU A 41 -9.22 -17.47 -16.46
C GLU A 41 -8.97 -15.98 -16.16
N TRP A 42 -9.87 -15.09 -16.54
CA TRP A 42 -9.78 -13.66 -16.25
C TRP A 42 -10.04 -13.33 -14.78
N ILE A 43 -11.05 -13.96 -14.19
CA ILE A 43 -11.53 -13.63 -12.83
C ILE A 43 -10.73 -14.35 -11.75
N ASP A 44 -10.25 -15.57 -12.01
CA ASP A 44 -9.54 -16.37 -11.00
C ASP A 44 -8.30 -15.65 -10.44
N GLY A 45 -7.57 -14.94 -11.30
CA GLY A 45 -6.43 -14.13 -10.89
C GLY A 45 -6.79 -12.96 -9.97
N ILE A 46 -7.98 -12.36 -10.14
CA ILE A 46 -8.41 -11.19 -9.37
C ILE A 46 -8.49 -11.51 -7.87
N LYS A 47 -8.93 -12.72 -7.51
CA LYS A 47 -8.98 -13.18 -6.12
C LYS A 47 -7.61 -13.08 -5.41
N TYR A 48 -6.54 -13.28 -6.16
CA TYR A 48 -5.17 -13.31 -5.62
C TYR A 48 -4.46 -11.95 -5.76
N SER A 49 -5.02 -10.96 -6.46
CA SER A 49 -4.37 -9.68 -6.70
C SER A 49 -4.06 -8.91 -5.42
N ALA A 50 -4.86 -9.12 -4.38
CA ALA A 50 -4.64 -8.59 -3.06
C ALA A 50 -4.77 -9.70 -2.00
N VAL A 51 -3.82 -9.74 -1.09
CA VAL A 51 -3.75 -10.73 -0.01
C VAL A 51 -3.76 -10.01 1.32
N THR A 52 -4.71 -10.36 2.20
CA THR A 52 -4.88 -9.74 3.51
C THR A 52 -4.83 -10.78 4.63
N PRO A 53 -4.55 -10.39 5.88
CA PRO A 53 -4.45 -11.33 7.00
C PRO A 53 -5.70 -12.18 7.20
N GLY A 54 -6.88 -11.55 7.24
CA GLY A 54 -8.18 -12.20 7.48
C GLY A 54 -8.86 -12.75 6.22
N GLY A 55 -8.51 -12.20 5.07
CA GLY A 55 -9.31 -12.35 3.86
C GLY A 55 -10.60 -11.52 3.99
N ALA A 56 -10.76 -10.54 3.14
CA ALA A 56 -12.03 -9.86 2.97
C ALA A 56 -12.79 -10.50 1.79
N GLN A 57 -14.04 -10.13 1.60
CA GLN A 57 -14.86 -10.59 0.48
C GLN A 57 -14.15 -10.44 -0.89
N TRP A 58 -13.19 -9.50 -0.96
CA TRP A 58 -12.49 -9.08 -2.17
C TRP A 58 -11.03 -9.52 -2.27
N SER A 59 -10.47 -10.08 -1.19
CA SER A 59 -9.06 -10.44 -1.11
C SER A 59 -8.88 -11.90 -0.72
N CYS A 60 -7.77 -12.48 -1.14
CA CYS A 60 -7.34 -13.78 -0.67
C CYS A 60 -6.82 -13.65 0.76
N SER A 61 -7.19 -14.55 1.67
CA SER A 61 -6.50 -14.60 2.94
C SER A 61 -5.08 -15.15 2.77
N VAL A 62 -4.16 -14.67 3.58
CA VAL A 62 -2.77 -15.17 3.62
C VAL A 62 -2.75 -16.70 3.77
N ARG A 63 -3.61 -17.26 4.63
CA ARG A 63 -3.72 -18.72 4.83
C ARG A 63 -4.21 -19.44 3.59
N HIS A 64 -5.15 -18.85 2.85
CA HIS A 64 -5.66 -19.46 1.61
C HIS A 64 -4.59 -19.45 0.52
N LEU A 65 -3.87 -18.33 0.36
CA LEU A 65 -2.75 -18.24 -0.56
C LEU A 65 -1.68 -19.29 -0.24
N LEU A 66 -1.28 -19.40 1.04
CA LEU A 66 -0.29 -20.37 1.47
C LEU A 66 -0.72 -21.82 1.15
N ARG A 67 -1.97 -22.18 1.42
CA ARG A 67 -2.52 -23.49 1.04
C ARG A 67 -2.47 -23.73 -0.47
N ALA A 68 -2.82 -22.72 -1.28
CA ALA A 68 -2.78 -22.84 -2.72
C ALA A 68 -1.34 -23.04 -3.26
N ILE A 69 -0.35 -22.38 -2.65
CA ILE A 69 1.07 -22.57 -2.95
C ILE A 69 1.52 -23.98 -2.55
N GLN A 70 1.24 -24.41 -1.33
CA GLN A 70 1.68 -25.69 -0.78
C GLN A 70 1.03 -26.90 -1.47
N SER A 71 -0.23 -26.76 -1.89
CA SER A 71 -0.95 -27.83 -2.63
C SER A 71 -0.58 -27.88 -4.11
N ASN A 72 0.27 -26.97 -4.62
CA ASN A 72 0.60 -26.83 -6.04
C ASN A 72 -0.66 -26.71 -6.93
N SER A 73 -1.75 -26.16 -6.40
CA SER A 73 -3.02 -26.02 -7.14
C SER A 73 -2.92 -25.07 -8.33
N LYS A 74 -1.91 -24.21 -8.34
CA LYS A 74 -1.55 -23.27 -9.41
C LYS A 74 -0.03 -23.24 -9.58
N PRO A 75 0.47 -23.02 -10.81
CA PRO A 75 1.91 -22.89 -11.04
C PRO A 75 2.46 -21.60 -10.39
N ALA A 76 3.75 -21.59 -10.04
CA ALA A 76 4.40 -20.41 -9.46
C ALA A 76 4.26 -19.15 -10.34
N SER A 77 4.28 -19.33 -11.67
CA SER A 77 4.07 -18.23 -12.63
C SER A 77 2.69 -17.60 -12.54
N PHE A 78 1.68 -18.31 -12.07
CA PHE A 78 0.37 -17.75 -11.78
C PHE A 78 0.45 -16.76 -10.62
N PHE A 79 1.05 -17.17 -9.50
CA PHE A 79 1.19 -16.29 -8.33
C PHE A 79 2.08 -15.09 -8.62
N HIS A 80 3.19 -15.28 -9.34
CA HIS A 80 4.04 -14.19 -9.80
C HIS A 80 3.27 -13.14 -10.61
N ARG A 81 2.35 -13.56 -11.48
CA ARG A 81 1.58 -12.66 -12.35
C ARG A 81 0.45 -11.94 -11.63
N HIS A 82 -0.21 -12.62 -10.70
CA HIS A 82 -1.48 -12.16 -10.15
C HIS A 82 -1.38 -11.57 -8.73
N VAL A 83 -0.38 -11.98 -7.92
CA VAL A 83 -0.22 -11.44 -6.56
C VAL A 83 0.60 -10.16 -6.62
N GLU A 84 -0.11 -9.03 -6.59
CA GLU A 84 0.51 -7.70 -6.68
C GLU A 84 0.65 -7.03 -5.32
N ARG A 85 -0.22 -7.38 -4.38
CA ARG A 85 -0.37 -6.68 -3.10
C ARG A 85 -0.44 -7.69 -1.96
N VAL A 86 0.41 -7.52 -0.96
CA VAL A 86 0.43 -8.37 0.23
C VAL A 86 0.41 -7.51 1.48
N PHE A 87 -0.59 -7.75 2.32
CA PHE A 87 -0.66 -7.22 3.66
C PHE A 87 -0.46 -8.36 4.67
N SER A 88 0.60 -8.29 5.44
CA SER A 88 0.97 -9.29 6.44
C SER A 88 0.97 -8.72 7.85
N ASN A 89 0.44 -9.49 8.78
CA ASN A 89 0.53 -9.23 10.21
C ASN A 89 1.19 -10.42 10.90
N ALA A 90 2.28 -10.18 11.62
CA ALA A 90 3.07 -11.21 12.32
C ALA A 90 2.28 -12.04 13.34
N LEU A 91 1.16 -11.50 13.83
CA LEU A 91 0.29 -12.23 14.75
C LEU A 91 -0.45 -13.40 14.07
N LEU A 92 -0.53 -13.39 12.74
CA LEU A 92 -1.37 -14.29 11.96
C LEU A 92 -0.57 -15.24 11.05
N ILE A 93 0.71 -14.96 10.82
CA ILE A 93 1.57 -15.76 9.96
C ILE A 93 3.00 -15.80 10.51
N ASN A 94 3.62 -16.97 10.49
CA ASN A 94 5.01 -17.11 10.90
C ASN A 94 6.00 -16.67 9.81
N ALA A 95 7.26 -16.48 10.16
CA ALA A 95 8.30 -16.00 9.28
C ALA A 95 8.58 -16.92 8.07
N SER A 96 8.56 -18.24 8.29
CA SER A 96 8.81 -19.22 7.22
C SER A 96 7.72 -19.20 6.16
N ASP A 97 6.46 -19.16 6.59
CA ASP A 97 5.31 -19.08 5.69
C ASP A 97 5.33 -17.77 4.88
N MET A 98 5.66 -16.65 5.54
CA MET A 98 5.78 -15.39 4.85
C MET A 98 6.93 -15.38 3.83
N GLN A 99 8.05 -15.98 4.18
CA GLN A 99 9.17 -16.15 3.25
C GLN A 99 8.78 -17.01 2.05
N GLN A 100 8.02 -18.09 2.26
CA GLN A 100 7.52 -18.93 1.18
C GLN A 100 6.59 -18.15 0.24
N ILE A 101 5.66 -17.34 0.79
CA ILE A 101 4.77 -16.49 0.01
C ILE A 101 5.58 -15.51 -0.82
N LEU A 102 6.49 -14.75 -0.20
CA LEU A 102 7.23 -13.71 -0.90
C LEU A 102 8.18 -14.28 -1.96
N SER A 103 8.78 -15.44 -1.73
CA SER A 103 9.64 -16.10 -2.73
C SER A 103 8.84 -16.62 -3.93
N THR A 104 7.60 -17.08 -3.71
CA THR A 104 6.72 -17.55 -4.78
C THR A 104 6.05 -16.40 -5.53
N CYS A 105 5.68 -15.34 -4.80
CA CYS A 105 4.94 -14.19 -5.34
C CYS A 105 5.89 -13.02 -5.67
N SER A 106 6.94 -13.26 -6.46
CA SER A 106 7.96 -12.24 -6.79
C SER A 106 7.43 -11.05 -7.63
N GLY A 107 6.17 -11.07 -8.05
CA GLY A 107 5.47 -9.96 -8.71
C GLY A 107 4.89 -8.90 -7.75
N VAL A 108 5.05 -9.05 -6.44
CA VAL A 108 4.53 -8.14 -5.43
C VAL A 108 5.11 -6.74 -5.61
N GLN A 109 4.24 -5.75 -5.79
CA GLN A 109 4.60 -4.34 -5.92
C GLN A 109 4.30 -3.54 -4.64
N ASN A 110 3.29 -3.96 -3.88
CA ASN A 110 2.85 -3.29 -2.66
C ASN A 110 2.91 -4.26 -1.49
N LEU A 111 3.80 -3.99 -0.54
CA LEU A 111 3.98 -4.81 0.66
C LEU A 111 3.68 -3.99 1.90
N ILE A 112 2.82 -4.51 2.75
CA ILE A 112 2.63 -4.04 4.13
C ILE A 112 3.02 -5.16 5.07
N THR A 113 3.89 -4.85 6.03
CA THR A 113 4.28 -5.78 7.08
C THR A 113 4.19 -5.11 8.44
N LEU A 114 3.29 -5.63 9.27
CA LEU A 114 3.11 -5.24 10.67
C LEU A 114 3.77 -6.27 11.57
N ASN A 115 5.04 -6.56 11.33
CA ASN A 115 5.76 -7.63 11.98
C ASN A 115 6.52 -7.17 13.23
N SER A 116 6.67 -8.07 14.20
CA SER A 116 7.63 -7.92 15.30
C SER A 116 9.08 -8.05 14.80
N ASP A 117 10.04 -7.55 15.59
CA ASP A 117 11.46 -7.45 15.20
C ASP A 117 12.10 -8.74 14.68
N THR A 118 11.74 -9.87 15.27
CA THR A 118 12.35 -11.18 14.93
C THR A 118 11.91 -11.68 13.55
N HIS A 119 10.66 -11.44 13.16
CA HIS A 119 10.14 -11.86 11.86
C HIS A 119 10.64 -10.97 10.72
N SER A 120 10.86 -9.70 11.02
CA SER A 120 11.21 -8.71 10.03
C SER A 120 12.58 -8.96 9.39
N LYS A 121 13.58 -9.41 10.16
CA LYS A 121 14.91 -9.72 9.63
C LYS A 121 14.88 -10.90 8.65
N SER A 122 14.01 -11.87 8.87
CA SER A 122 13.93 -13.07 8.02
C SER A 122 13.29 -12.82 6.66
N ILE A 123 12.49 -11.77 6.51
CA ILE A 123 11.81 -11.44 5.23
C ILE A 123 12.64 -10.55 4.32
N ILE A 124 13.70 -9.88 4.83
CA ILE A 124 14.54 -8.97 4.03
C ILE A 124 15.13 -9.65 2.79
N PRO A 125 15.70 -10.87 2.86
CA PRO A 125 16.20 -11.54 1.65
C PRO A 125 15.11 -11.74 0.60
N SER A 126 13.88 -11.99 1.02
CA SER A 126 12.75 -12.13 0.10
C SER A 126 12.33 -10.79 -0.49
N ILE A 127 12.37 -9.70 0.29
CA ILE A 127 12.10 -8.35 -0.22
C ILE A 127 13.14 -7.96 -1.29
N ALA A 128 14.38 -8.40 -1.14
CA ALA A 128 15.42 -8.12 -2.13
C ALA A 128 15.17 -8.77 -3.50
N THR A 129 14.34 -9.82 -3.58
CA THR A 129 14.01 -10.51 -4.83
C THR A 129 12.94 -9.82 -5.66
N PHE A 130 12.05 -9.05 -5.03
CA PHE A 130 11.07 -8.23 -5.71
C PHE A 130 11.38 -6.74 -5.47
N LYS A 131 10.95 -5.88 -6.39
CA LYS A 131 11.26 -4.46 -6.37
C LYS A 131 9.99 -3.68 -6.03
N PRO A 132 9.66 -3.52 -4.73
CA PRO A 132 8.40 -2.91 -4.33
C PRO A 132 8.34 -1.45 -4.80
N ARG A 133 7.16 -1.04 -5.23
CA ARG A 133 6.82 0.37 -5.48
C ARG A 133 6.30 1.04 -4.22
N ARG A 134 5.62 0.27 -3.37
CA ARG A 134 5.07 0.74 -2.09
C ARG A 134 5.48 -0.23 -0.99
N LEU A 135 6.02 0.30 0.07
CA LEU A 135 6.46 -0.47 1.24
C LEU A 135 5.97 0.22 2.50
N SER A 136 5.22 -0.52 3.32
CA SER A 136 4.80 -0.09 4.64
C SER A 136 5.37 -1.06 5.67
N ILE A 137 6.14 -0.55 6.63
CA ILE A 137 6.80 -1.37 7.64
C ILE A 137 6.56 -0.83 9.04
N TYR A 138 6.48 -1.75 10.01
CA TYR A 138 6.24 -1.37 11.39
C TYR A 138 7.48 -0.76 12.06
N TRP A 139 8.68 -1.31 11.76
CA TRP A 139 9.93 -0.93 12.40
C TRP A 139 11.05 -0.66 11.40
N LEU A 140 11.69 0.48 11.54
CA LEU A 140 12.86 0.80 10.73
C LEU A 140 14.15 0.07 11.14
N PHE A 141 14.20 -0.55 12.31
CA PHE A 141 15.36 -1.35 12.74
C PHE A 141 15.79 -2.41 11.73
N ILE A 142 14.80 -2.93 10.99
CA ILE A 142 15.03 -3.92 9.95
C ILE A 142 15.95 -3.38 8.87
N LEU A 143 15.86 -2.09 8.61
CA LEU A 143 16.57 -1.41 7.54
C LEU A 143 17.84 -0.70 8.04
N ARG A 144 18.16 -0.78 9.33
CA ARG A 144 19.30 -0.07 9.91
C ARG A 144 20.62 -0.42 9.25
N ASP A 145 20.78 -1.70 8.90
CA ASP A 145 22.02 -2.25 8.35
C ASP A 145 21.95 -2.42 6.83
N ILE A 146 20.87 -1.90 6.19
CA ILE A 146 20.67 -2.00 4.75
C ILE A 146 20.94 -0.65 4.10
N ASP A 147 21.78 -0.65 3.05
CA ASP A 147 22.01 0.56 2.25
C ASP A 147 20.71 0.93 1.49
N PRO A 148 20.14 2.13 1.68
CA PRO A 148 18.96 2.60 0.98
C PRO A 148 19.13 2.72 -0.54
N ARG A 149 20.36 2.63 -1.05
CA ARG A 149 20.68 2.67 -2.48
C ARG A 149 20.65 1.29 -3.12
N GLN A 150 20.40 0.23 -2.35
CA GLN A 150 20.33 -1.12 -2.92
C GLN A 150 19.26 -1.21 -4.03
N PRO A 151 19.46 -2.09 -5.03
CA PRO A 151 18.54 -2.25 -6.16
C PRO A 151 17.09 -2.55 -5.79
N MET A 152 16.88 -3.16 -4.62
CA MET A 152 15.52 -3.43 -4.11
C MET A 152 14.68 -2.17 -3.89
N PHE A 153 15.31 -1.03 -3.61
CA PHE A 153 14.64 0.26 -3.39
C PHE A 153 14.60 1.15 -4.63
N ALA A 154 15.15 0.70 -5.77
CA ALA A 154 15.28 1.52 -6.97
C ALA A 154 13.93 2.04 -7.50
N PHE A 155 12.83 1.32 -7.24
CA PHE A 155 11.49 1.67 -7.69
C PHE A 155 10.56 2.07 -6.54
N LEU A 156 11.08 2.19 -5.31
CA LEU A 156 10.28 2.53 -4.12
C LEU A 156 9.85 4.00 -4.16
N THR A 157 8.61 4.24 -4.54
CA THR A 157 8.01 5.58 -4.65
C THR A 157 7.24 5.98 -3.39
N HIS A 158 6.64 5.02 -2.67
CA HIS A 158 5.85 5.25 -1.47
C HIS A 158 6.44 4.44 -0.31
N PHE A 159 6.79 5.14 0.74
CA PHE A 159 7.34 4.53 1.93
C PHE A 159 6.59 4.99 3.18
N ASP A 160 6.15 4.04 4.00
CA ASP A 160 5.33 4.27 5.17
C ASP A 160 5.91 3.58 6.40
N LEU A 161 6.10 4.35 7.46
CA LEU A 161 6.62 3.89 8.76
C LEU A 161 5.51 3.91 9.80
N PHE A 162 5.12 2.74 10.30
CA PHE A 162 4.10 2.64 11.35
C PHE A 162 4.61 3.01 12.74
N LYS A 163 5.91 2.97 12.97
CA LYS A 163 6.49 3.38 14.25
C LYS A 163 7.82 4.09 14.03
N LEU A 164 7.89 5.31 14.51
CA LEU A 164 9.14 6.03 14.64
C LEU A 164 9.89 5.54 15.87
N LEU A 165 11.17 5.36 15.73
CA LEU A 165 12.08 5.03 16.81
C LEU A 165 12.84 6.26 17.26
N LEU A 166 13.05 6.26 18.55
CA LEU A 166 13.60 7.34 19.37
C LEU A 166 14.87 7.99 18.80
N GLY A 167 14.86 9.30 18.72
CA GLY A 167 16.00 10.18 18.56
C GLY A 167 15.87 11.15 17.38
N PRO A 168 16.09 12.47 17.61
CA PRO A 168 15.97 13.51 16.59
C PRO A 168 16.96 13.35 15.42
N ASN A 169 18.09 12.69 15.67
CA ASN A 169 19.12 12.38 14.67
C ASN A 169 19.16 10.88 14.32
N GLY A 170 18.04 10.19 14.47
CA GLY A 170 17.97 8.76 14.20
C GLY A 170 18.36 8.41 12.76
N PRO A 171 18.85 7.18 12.53
CA PRO A 171 19.27 6.70 11.21
C PRO A 171 18.13 6.74 10.16
N GLN A 172 16.93 6.99 10.61
CA GLN A 172 15.72 7.03 9.80
C GLN A 172 15.71 8.17 8.77
N SER A 173 16.05 9.38 9.17
CA SER A 173 16.10 10.52 8.25
C SER A 173 17.16 10.30 7.16
N ALA A 174 18.32 9.77 7.55
CA ALA A 174 19.40 9.46 6.62
C ALA A 174 18.98 8.35 5.62
N PHE A 175 18.30 7.31 6.10
CA PHE A 175 17.75 6.25 5.24
C PHE A 175 16.74 6.81 4.24
N VAL A 176 15.71 7.51 4.72
CA VAL A 176 14.63 8.05 3.88
C VAL A 176 15.14 9.06 2.86
N THR A 177 16.09 9.92 3.25
CA THR A 177 16.66 10.91 2.34
C THR A 177 17.51 10.31 1.23
N GLN A 178 17.99 9.08 1.36
CA GLN A 178 18.82 8.41 0.36
C GLN A 178 18.02 7.47 -0.57
N LEU A 179 16.73 7.22 -0.33
CA LEU A 179 15.89 6.39 -1.20
C LEU A 179 15.76 7.03 -2.60
N PRO A 180 16.20 6.37 -3.70
CA PRO A 180 16.41 7.07 -4.98
C PRO A 180 15.10 7.57 -5.61
N ALA A 181 14.04 6.79 -5.61
CA ALA A 181 12.77 7.06 -6.30
C ALA A 181 11.67 7.62 -5.40
N LEU A 182 11.95 7.89 -4.12
CA LEU A 182 10.93 8.27 -3.15
C LEU A 182 10.25 9.60 -3.50
N THR A 183 8.92 9.55 -3.60
CA THR A 183 8.04 10.70 -3.84
C THR A 183 6.99 10.89 -2.76
N HIS A 184 6.65 9.85 -2.01
CA HIS A 184 5.64 9.84 -0.97
C HIS A 184 6.20 9.19 0.28
N PHE A 185 6.13 9.91 1.39
CA PHE A 185 6.58 9.41 2.68
C PHE A 185 5.49 9.61 3.74
N ALA A 186 5.21 8.57 4.51
CA ALA A 186 4.31 8.64 5.65
C ALA A 186 5.01 8.15 6.91
N ALA A 187 4.66 8.75 8.03
CA ALA A 187 5.12 8.29 9.34
C ALA A 187 4.00 8.38 10.38
N HIS A 188 3.92 7.33 11.19
CA HIS A 188 3.01 7.27 12.33
C HIS A 188 3.78 7.64 13.60
N SER A 189 3.29 8.63 14.33
CA SER A 189 3.82 9.00 15.65
C SER A 189 2.81 8.66 16.73
N SER A 190 3.21 7.81 17.66
CA SER A 190 2.39 7.50 18.85
C SER A 190 2.34 8.64 19.86
N THR A 191 3.27 9.58 19.77
CA THR A 191 3.37 10.73 20.67
C THR A 191 3.40 12.03 19.89
N ILE A 192 2.42 12.89 20.12
CA ILE A 192 2.24 14.19 19.46
C ILE A 192 3.31 15.19 19.86
N ALA A 193 3.78 15.11 21.09
CA ALA A 193 4.83 15.97 21.66
C ALA A 193 6.23 15.55 21.16
N GLY A 194 6.32 14.56 20.25
CA GLY A 194 7.58 13.99 19.84
C GLY A 194 8.41 14.94 19.00
N GLY A 195 9.40 15.58 19.61
CA GLY A 195 10.47 16.27 18.91
C GLY A 195 11.08 15.41 17.79
N GLU A 196 10.93 14.10 17.86
CA GLU A 196 11.37 13.11 16.89
C GLU A 196 10.69 13.23 15.52
N PHE A 197 9.35 13.33 15.49
CA PHE A 197 8.64 13.53 14.22
C PHE A 197 8.95 14.90 13.64
N SER A 198 9.03 15.94 14.49
CA SER A 198 9.38 17.27 14.07
C SER A 198 10.79 17.32 13.46
N ALA A 199 11.77 16.71 14.11
CA ALA A 199 13.12 16.60 13.59
C ALA A 199 13.19 15.79 12.28
N LEU A 200 12.44 14.70 12.18
CA LEU A 200 12.34 13.90 10.96
C LEU A 200 11.80 14.74 9.79
N ALA A 201 10.71 15.47 10.00
CA ALA A 201 10.11 16.33 8.97
C ALA A 201 11.05 17.48 8.57
N GLN A 202 11.69 18.14 9.55
CA GLN A 202 12.65 19.21 9.31
C GLN A 202 13.88 18.73 8.54
N ASN A 203 14.29 17.47 8.69
CA ASN A 203 15.40 16.90 7.95
C ASN A 203 15.00 16.44 6.54
N ILE A 204 13.84 15.80 6.38
CA ILE A 204 13.42 15.19 5.10
C ILE A 204 12.91 16.26 4.13
N LEU A 205 12.05 17.17 4.56
CA LEU A 205 11.39 18.12 3.66
C LEU A 205 12.39 19.01 2.89
N PRO A 206 13.42 19.61 3.51
CA PRO A 206 14.41 20.38 2.76
C PRO A 206 15.36 19.50 1.93
N ALA A 207 15.72 18.32 2.44
CA ALA A 207 16.68 17.43 1.79
C ALA A 207 16.13 16.74 0.53
N ARG A 208 14.82 16.51 0.47
CA ARG A 208 14.15 15.76 -0.60
C ARG A 208 13.25 16.65 -1.46
N LYS A 209 13.82 17.30 -2.47
CA LYS A 209 13.06 18.12 -3.43
C LYS A 209 12.11 17.29 -4.31
N SER A 210 12.44 16.02 -4.55
CA SER A 210 11.58 15.08 -5.30
C SER A 210 10.35 14.61 -4.51
N LEU A 211 10.32 14.85 -3.19
CA LEU A 211 9.18 14.47 -2.37
C LEU A 211 7.96 15.33 -2.73
N ARG A 212 6.87 14.68 -3.07
CA ARG A 212 5.60 15.32 -3.45
C ARG A 212 4.67 15.45 -2.26
N VAL A 213 4.65 14.44 -1.39
CA VAL A 213 3.75 14.32 -0.24
C VAL A 213 4.51 13.78 0.96
N PHE A 214 4.32 14.42 2.11
CA PHE A 214 4.78 13.97 3.42
C PHE A 214 3.57 13.87 4.34
N VAL A 215 3.17 12.66 4.71
CA VAL A 215 1.99 12.40 5.57
C VAL A 215 2.42 12.15 7.00
N SER A 216 1.83 12.90 7.91
CA SER A 216 1.87 12.59 9.35
C SER A 216 0.57 11.92 9.76
N ARG A 217 0.68 10.79 10.46
CA ARG A 217 -0.47 10.02 11.00
C ARG A 217 -0.35 9.86 12.52
N PRO A 218 -0.57 10.89 13.30
CA PRO A 218 -0.56 10.76 14.76
C PRO A 218 -1.91 10.27 15.28
N LEU A 219 -1.89 9.76 16.51
CA LEU A 219 -3.10 9.33 17.21
C LEU A 219 -4.01 10.49 17.64
N ARG A 220 -3.49 11.72 17.69
CA ARG A 220 -4.23 12.93 18.09
C ARG A 220 -3.72 14.15 17.33
N LEU A 221 -4.59 15.13 17.08
CA LEU A 221 -4.22 16.41 16.46
C LEU A 221 -3.19 17.16 17.32
N PRO A 222 -2.10 17.67 16.74
CA PRO A 222 -1.18 18.53 17.49
C PRO A 222 -1.89 19.82 17.87
N VAL A 223 -1.70 20.24 19.10
CA VAL A 223 -2.24 21.52 19.61
C VAL A 223 -1.36 22.69 19.12
N GLU A 224 -0.13 22.40 18.72
CA GLU A 224 0.87 23.41 18.35
C GLU A 224 1.08 23.47 16.84
N ILE A 225 1.30 24.70 16.33
CA ILE A 225 1.70 24.92 14.94
C ILE A 225 3.18 24.51 14.82
N LEU A 226 3.44 23.41 14.11
CA LEU A 226 4.77 22.91 13.88
C LEU A 226 5.46 23.74 12.77
N PRO A 227 6.80 23.93 12.82
CA PRO A 227 7.53 24.81 11.88
C PRO A 227 7.34 24.44 10.39
N PHE A 228 7.00 23.18 10.10
CA PHE A 228 6.86 22.67 8.73
C PHE A 228 5.41 22.60 8.23
N THR A 229 4.43 23.07 8.99
CA THR A 229 3.01 23.09 8.55
C THR A 229 2.77 23.96 7.33
N HIS A 230 3.65 24.96 7.12
CA HIS A 230 3.62 25.81 5.93
C HIS A 230 4.16 25.13 4.66
N ASP A 231 4.88 24.02 4.78
CA ASP A 231 5.31 23.27 3.58
C ASP A 231 4.09 22.69 2.87
N VAL A 232 3.95 23.05 1.60
CA VAL A 232 2.81 22.64 0.78
C VAL A 232 2.64 21.12 0.68
N ARG A 233 3.76 20.38 0.83
CA ARG A 233 3.81 18.91 0.74
C ARG A 233 3.37 18.21 2.02
N PHE A 234 3.33 18.95 3.13
CA PHE A 234 2.99 18.39 4.42
C PHE A 234 1.48 18.24 4.59
N VAL A 235 1.07 17.03 4.96
CA VAL A 235 -0.33 16.64 5.17
C VAL A 235 -0.46 15.89 6.49
N TYR A 236 -1.43 16.30 7.26
CA TYR A 236 -1.82 15.65 8.50
C TYR A 236 -3.09 14.84 8.28
N MET A 237 -3.06 13.55 8.59
CA MET A 237 -4.21 12.67 8.46
C MET A 237 -4.44 11.87 9.73
N ASN A 238 -5.63 11.99 10.29
CA ASN A 238 -6.06 11.14 11.41
C ASN A 238 -6.63 9.84 10.85
N LEU A 239 -5.77 8.84 10.63
CA LEU A 239 -6.17 7.52 10.18
C LEU A 239 -6.02 6.54 11.34
N GLN A 240 -7.13 5.97 11.76
CA GLN A 240 -7.13 4.84 12.70
C GLN A 240 -6.70 3.55 11.98
N TYR A 241 -6.28 2.55 12.75
CA TYR A 241 -5.83 1.28 12.19
C TYR A 241 -6.86 0.59 11.27
N PRO A 242 -8.16 0.51 11.64
CA PRO A 242 -9.18 -0.05 10.76
C PRO A 242 -9.28 0.72 9.43
N ASP A 243 -9.30 2.06 9.49
CA ASP A 243 -9.39 2.91 8.29
C ASP A 243 -8.22 2.70 7.33
N PHE A 244 -7.03 2.37 7.87
CA PHE A 244 -5.86 2.07 7.06
C PHE A 244 -6.00 0.75 6.31
N GLU A 245 -6.46 -0.30 6.98
CA GLU A 245 -6.71 -1.61 6.36
C GLU A 245 -7.83 -1.51 5.32
N ASP A 246 -8.92 -0.85 5.68
CA ASP A 246 -10.05 -0.61 4.78
C ASP A 246 -9.64 0.25 3.58
N GLY A 247 -8.89 1.32 3.78
CA GLY A 247 -8.36 2.16 2.69
C GLY A 247 -7.44 1.38 1.75
N TRP A 248 -6.61 0.47 2.29
CA TRP A 248 -5.77 -0.40 1.48
C TRP A 248 -6.61 -1.41 0.66
N ILE A 249 -7.65 -1.98 1.26
CA ILE A 249 -8.61 -2.85 0.59
C ILE A 249 -9.37 -2.07 -0.50
N VAL A 250 -9.84 -0.86 -0.20
CA VAL A 250 -10.54 0.02 -1.15
C VAL A 250 -9.68 0.33 -2.36
N GLN A 251 -8.38 0.59 -2.17
CA GLN A 251 -7.45 0.78 -3.28
C GLN A 251 -7.37 -0.44 -4.21
N THR A 252 -7.55 -1.66 -3.69
CA THR A 252 -7.56 -2.87 -4.53
C THR A 252 -8.69 -2.87 -5.54
N ARG A 253 -9.73 -2.06 -5.31
CA ARG A 253 -10.91 -1.89 -6.16
C ARG A 253 -10.86 -0.65 -7.06
N GLY A 254 -9.71 0.02 -7.11
CA GLY A 254 -9.58 1.30 -7.83
C GLY A 254 -10.14 2.48 -7.05
N GLY A 255 -10.50 2.31 -5.78
CA GLY A 255 -10.93 3.39 -4.89
C GLY A 255 -9.77 4.26 -4.42
N THR A 256 -10.10 5.30 -3.69
CA THR A 256 -9.16 6.33 -3.23
C THR A 256 -8.50 5.92 -1.93
N ASP A 257 -7.22 5.61 -1.95
CA ASP A 257 -6.43 5.38 -0.75
C ASP A 257 -6.00 6.69 -0.06
N PHE A 258 -5.37 6.56 1.10
CA PHE A 258 -4.88 7.73 1.83
C PHE A 258 -3.79 8.51 1.07
N TRP A 259 -3.01 7.86 0.20
CA TRP A 259 -2.02 8.53 -0.63
C TRP A 259 -2.69 9.42 -1.68
N ALA A 260 -3.71 8.91 -2.36
CA ALA A 260 -4.47 9.67 -3.34
C ALA A 260 -5.21 10.86 -2.70
N ARG A 261 -5.76 10.67 -1.48
CA ARG A 261 -6.36 11.76 -0.70
C ARG A 261 -5.32 12.84 -0.36
N ALA A 262 -4.13 12.42 0.09
CA ALA A 262 -3.03 13.34 0.39
C ALA A 262 -2.54 14.08 -0.85
N ASP A 263 -2.38 13.40 -2.00
CA ASP A 263 -2.02 14.03 -3.28
C ASP A 263 -3.05 15.08 -3.72
N ALA A 264 -4.33 14.77 -3.61
CA ALA A 264 -5.41 15.69 -3.94
C ALA A 264 -5.38 16.94 -3.04
N PHE A 265 -5.18 16.75 -1.75
CA PHE A 265 -5.07 17.85 -0.79
C PHE A 265 -3.86 18.74 -1.09
N VAL A 266 -2.68 18.15 -1.34
CA VAL A 266 -1.48 18.89 -1.76
C VAL A 266 -1.74 19.63 -3.08
N GLY A 267 -2.44 19.02 -4.02
CA GLY A 267 -2.87 19.67 -5.26
C GLY A 267 -3.72 20.90 -4.99
N LYS A 268 -4.72 20.80 -4.11
CA LYS A 268 -5.55 21.94 -3.69
C LYS A 268 -4.72 23.04 -3.00
N LYS A 269 -3.78 22.66 -2.10
CA LYS A 269 -2.85 23.63 -1.48
C LYS A 269 -2.03 24.39 -2.52
N ARG A 270 -1.47 23.71 -3.52
CA ARG A 270 -0.67 24.33 -4.58
C ARG A 270 -1.47 25.32 -5.43
N ARG A 271 -2.76 25.08 -5.61
CA ARG A 271 -3.67 26.00 -6.33
C ARG A 271 -4.23 27.11 -5.44
N GLY A 272 -3.90 27.14 -4.14
CA GLY A 272 -4.40 28.14 -3.19
C GLY A 272 -5.87 27.95 -2.77
N GLU A 273 -6.45 26.79 -3.03
CA GLU A 273 -7.83 26.44 -2.67
C GLU A 273 -7.99 26.16 -1.18
N ILE A 274 -6.91 25.77 -0.49
CA ILE A 274 -6.92 25.50 0.95
C ILE A 274 -6.63 26.79 1.72
N ARG A 275 -7.52 27.13 2.62
CA ARG A 275 -7.36 28.32 3.49
C ARG A 275 -7.59 27.99 4.96
N PRO A 276 -6.79 28.56 5.89
CA PRO A 276 -5.58 29.34 5.65
C PRO A 276 -4.49 28.47 4.97
N ALA A 277 -3.51 29.09 4.31
CA ALA A 277 -2.43 28.36 3.62
C ALA A 277 -1.59 27.44 4.55
N SER A 278 -1.56 27.76 5.84
CA SER A 278 -0.95 26.92 6.89
C SER A 278 -1.77 25.69 7.26
N ARG A 279 -3.02 25.58 6.82
CA ARG A 279 -3.83 24.38 7.09
C ARG A 279 -3.18 23.16 6.46
N CYS A 280 -2.86 22.17 7.27
CA CYS A 280 -2.18 20.95 6.86
C CYS A 280 -3.01 19.68 7.11
N PHE A 281 -4.20 19.76 7.65
CA PHE A 281 -5.10 18.64 7.89
C PHE A 281 -6.23 18.60 6.87
N ILE A 282 -6.63 17.39 6.52
CA ILE A 282 -7.74 17.11 5.61
C ILE A 282 -9.04 17.15 6.39
N GLU A 283 -9.99 17.96 5.96
CA GLU A 283 -11.36 17.99 6.46
C GLU A 283 -12.28 17.11 5.60
N PRO A 284 -13.43 16.66 6.10
CA PRO A 284 -14.38 15.87 5.31
C PRO A 284 -14.80 16.57 4.01
N ALA A 285 -14.86 17.90 3.99
CA ALA A 285 -15.17 18.69 2.80
C ALA A 285 -14.05 18.67 1.74
N ASP A 286 -12.84 18.28 2.10
CA ASP A 286 -11.72 18.17 1.18
C ASP A 286 -11.65 16.79 0.50
N ASP A 287 -12.38 15.82 1.02
CA ASP A 287 -12.36 14.48 0.47
C ASP A 287 -12.79 14.47 -0.99
N ILE A 288 -12.10 13.65 -1.76
CA ILE A 288 -12.51 13.34 -3.12
C ILE A 288 -13.82 12.58 -2.98
N PRO A 289 -14.92 13.01 -3.66
CA PRO A 289 -16.13 12.21 -3.70
C PRO A 289 -15.74 10.79 -4.13
N GLU A 290 -16.09 9.79 -3.32
CA GLU A 290 -15.91 8.40 -3.74
C GLU A 290 -16.63 8.24 -5.08
N CYS A 291 -15.87 7.89 -6.10
CA CYS A 291 -16.44 7.63 -7.41
C CYS A 291 -17.29 6.35 -7.28
N GLY A 292 -18.59 6.52 -6.97
CA GLY A 292 -19.59 5.46 -7.04
C GLY A 292 -19.90 4.73 -5.74
N SER A 293 -20.48 5.40 -4.76
CA SER A 293 -21.54 4.78 -3.96
C SER A 293 -22.83 4.78 -4.80
N PHE A 294 -22.92 3.84 -5.73
CA PHE A 294 -24.16 3.50 -6.39
C PHE A 294 -24.63 2.14 -5.90
#